data_f06012e1abe88bbecffa880283d4c2a4
#
_entry.id   f06012e1abe88bbecffa880283d4c2a4
#
_cell.length_a   1.000
_cell.length_b   1.000
_cell.length_c   1.000
_cell.angle_alpha   90.00
_cell.angle_beta   90.00
_cell.angle_gamma   90.00
#
_symmetry.space_group_name_H-M   'P 1'
#
loop_
_entity.id
_entity.type
_entity.pdbx_description
1 polymer ?
#
loop_
_entity_poly.entity_id
_entity_poly.type
_entity_poly.pdbx_seq_one_letter_code
_entity_poly.pdbx_strand_id
1 'polypeptide(L)'
;MRKFILSMTMLVLVLCLKTNVSNAAEISAMERLDYWDVSKEYTITNQDATYHAYLSKDKKESWIFKADVAKDKKNVKVVIPDKIENAPVVIVGATSGYDEILAKQNLGSVGIQGPDGSYYLDAEVTLWGELLEPWHCPGPYIKNIKSITMPDTVTYLGAAAFAYTTSLETIHLPNQLASLQNYTFLGCKNLRKIDTSAKVKVEAKEVFTGCDKLAGLTYITKHLQGDTLSFSNNMVIDLTEKDLVQVMPDAKKIIIPKNVKNIEAVAFVNTNIKSVKVAKKNKKFSVHKRCLYEKKTGELVYIFGKGSVLKLSAKIKKISGDAVVAKAKLKKLIISHKVKRYNNWKKPFVKNNKKIKIYYRGKRVK
;
A
#
# COMPACT_ATOMS: atom_id res chain seq x y z
N MET A 1 3.54 -26.60 -37.12
CA MET A 1 3.55 -25.36 -36.32
C MET A 1 2.68 -25.40 -35.05
N ARG A 2 1.47 -25.97 -35.04
CA ARG A 2 0.63 -26.03 -33.80
C ARG A 2 1.20 -26.87 -32.64
N LYS A 3 1.95 -27.91 -32.87
CA LYS A 3 2.54 -28.77 -31.81
C LYS A 3 3.76 -28.15 -31.11
N PHE A 4 4.46 -27.21 -31.74
CA PHE A 4 5.59 -26.50 -31.10
C PHE A 4 5.17 -25.38 -30.16
N ILE A 5 4.01 -24.75 -30.41
CA ILE A 5 3.48 -23.66 -29.59
C ILE A 5 2.90 -24.19 -28.25
N LEU A 6 2.33 -25.43 -28.29
CA LEU A 6 1.82 -26.05 -27.05
C LEU A 6 2.95 -26.48 -26.10
N SER A 7 4.11 -26.90 -26.65
CA SER A 7 5.27 -27.27 -25.85
C SER A 7 5.93 -26.07 -25.16
N MET A 8 6.01 -24.92 -25.83
CA MET A 8 6.58 -23.70 -25.23
C MET A 8 5.68 -23.07 -24.15
N THR A 9 4.37 -23.09 -24.32
CA THR A 9 3.44 -22.59 -23.30
C THR A 9 3.42 -23.48 -22.06
N MET A 10 3.55 -24.79 -22.22
CA MET A 10 3.65 -25.71 -21.07
C MET A 10 5.00 -25.58 -20.34
N LEU A 11 6.10 -25.34 -21.08
CA LEU A 11 7.42 -25.13 -20.48
C LEU A 11 7.48 -23.81 -19.69
N VAL A 12 6.85 -22.74 -20.18
CA VAL A 12 6.77 -21.46 -19.48
C VAL A 12 5.85 -21.57 -18.23
N LEU A 13 4.76 -22.33 -18.32
CA LEU A 13 3.89 -22.58 -17.16
C LEU A 13 4.59 -23.42 -16.08
N VAL A 14 5.37 -24.44 -16.49
CA VAL A 14 6.14 -25.28 -15.56
C VAL A 14 7.31 -24.51 -14.94
N LEU A 15 7.93 -23.59 -15.69
CA LEU A 15 8.97 -22.69 -15.16
C LEU A 15 8.37 -21.68 -14.18
N CYS A 16 7.20 -21.08 -14.47
CA CYS A 16 6.52 -20.18 -13.53
C CYS A 16 6.02 -20.89 -12.27
N LEU A 17 5.57 -22.15 -12.39
CA LEU A 17 5.18 -22.96 -11.23
C LEU A 17 6.39 -23.39 -10.39
N LYS A 18 7.54 -23.71 -11.04
CA LYS A 18 8.78 -24.02 -10.32
C LYS A 18 9.35 -22.82 -9.58
N THR A 19 9.29 -21.61 -10.17
CA THR A 19 9.81 -20.40 -9.52
C THR A 19 8.98 -20.02 -8.29
N ASN A 20 7.64 -20.17 -8.31
CA ASN A 20 6.82 -19.85 -7.14
C ASN A 20 6.95 -20.86 -5.99
N VAL A 21 7.18 -22.14 -6.27
CA VAL A 21 7.41 -23.17 -5.24
C VAL A 21 8.83 -23.08 -4.70
N SER A 22 9.83 -22.80 -5.52
CA SER A 22 11.20 -22.58 -5.06
C SER A 22 11.31 -21.34 -4.19
N ASN A 23 10.70 -20.21 -4.57
CA ASN A 23 10.73 -18.97 -3.79
C ASN A 23 10.13 -19.13 -2.37
N ALA A 24 9.01 -19.86 -2.22
CA ALA A 24 8.43 -20.09 -0.90
C ALA A 24 9.32 -20.96 0.00
N ALA A 25 9.92 -22.00 -0.55
CA ALA A 25 10.85 -22.86 0.19
C ALA A 25 12.16 -22.14 0.51
N GLU A 26 12.67 -21.31 -0.42
CA GLU A 26 13.85 -20.48 -0.20
C GLU A 26 13.61 -19.42 0.86
N ILE A 27 12.46 -18.71 0.82
CA ILE A 27 12.08 -17.73 1.86
C ILE A 27 11.99 -18.42 3.22
N SER A 28 11.34 -19.58 3.33
CA SER A 28 11.25 -20.33 4.57
C SER A 28 12.61 -20.78 5.12
N ALA A 29 13.57 -21.08 4.24
CA ALA A 29 14.94 -21.40 4.67
C ALA A 29 15.67 -20.16 5.17
N MET A 30 15.50 -19.01 4.51
CA MET A 30 16.13 -17.74 4.90
C MET A 30 15.60 -17.19 6.22
N GLU A 31 14.39 -17.56 6.64
CA GLU A 31 13.83 -17.17 7.95
C GLU A 31 14.53 -17.89 9.10
N ARG A 32 15.24 -18.97 8.83
CA ARG A 32 15.92 -19.79 9.86
C ARG A 32 17.33 -19.29 10.13
N LEU A 33 17.69 -19.25 11.40
CA LEU A 33 19.01 -18.80 11.82
C LEU A 33 20.16 -19.63 11.25
N ASP A 34 19.96 -20.93 11.05
CA ASP A 34 20.98 -21.83 10.55
C ASP A 34 21.36 -21.59 9.06
N TYR A 35 20.60 -20.76 8.35
CA TYR A 35 20.95 -20.30 7.00
C TYR A 35 22.06 -19.22 7.03
N TRP A 36 22.13 -18.42 8.09
CA TRP A 36 23.01 -17.25 8.21
C TRP A 36 24.29 -17.55 8.99
N ASP A 37 25.37 -16.89 8.62
CA ASP A 37 26.60 -16.86 9.41
C ASP A 37 26.54 -15.70 10.40
N VAL A 38 25.94 -15.96 11.55
CA VAL A 38 25.78 -14.97 12.63
C VAL A 38 27.03 -14.82 13.50
N SER A 39 28.10 -15.54 13.20
CA SER A 39 29.38 -15.39 13.92
C SER A 39 30.13 -14.11 13.54
N LYS A 40 29.78 -13.51 12.40
CA LYS A 40 30.42 -12.30 11.89
C LYS A 40 29.35 -11.29 11.41
N GLU A 41 29.29 -10.17 12.11
CA GLU A 41 28.52 -9.02 11.69
C GLU A 41 29.28 -8.19 10.65
N TYR A 42 28.55 -7.70 9.67
CA TYR A 42 29.02 -6.78 8.63
C TYR A 42 28.32 -5.45 8.78
N THR A 43 29.06 -4.35 8.65
CA THR A 43 28.51 -3.01 8.69
C THR A 43 28.81 -2.25 7.42
N ILE A 44 27.82 -1.50 6.91
CA ILE A 44 28.01 -0.58 5.80
C ILE A 44 27.33 0.76 6.12
N THR A 45 28.04 1.84 5.90
CA THR A 45 27.50 3.19 6.09
C THR A 45 27.31 3.87 4.75
N ASN A 46 26.12 4.37 4.53
CA ASN A 46 25.83 5.23 3.39
C ASN A 46 25.01 6.44 3.85
N GLN A 47 25.33 7.61 3.28
CA GLN A 47 24.62 8.86 3.57
C GLN A 47 24.35 9.09 5.08
N ASP A 48 23.14 8.76 5.53
CA ASP A 48 22.63 9.09 6.86
C ASP A 48 22.32 7.84 7.70
N ALA A 49 22.75 6.67 7.27
CA ALA A 49 22.48 5.41 7.97
C ALA A 49 23.66 4.45 7.93
N THR A 50 23.85 3.71 9.03
CA THR A 50 24.74 2.55 9.13
C THR A 50 23.87 1.31 9.25
N TYR A 51 24.10 0.34 8.38
CA TYR A 51 23.37 -0.92 8.32
C TYR A 51 24.21 -2.04 8.91
N HIS A 52 23.56 -2.90 9.66
CA HIS A 52 24.12 -4.07 10.30
C HIS A 52 23.54 -5.32 9.65
N ALA A 53 24.38 -6.24 9.22
CA ALA A 53 23.97 -7.36 8.40
C ALA A 53 24.72 -8.65 8.70
N TYR A 54 24.08 -9.76 8.37
CA TYR A 54 24.70 -11.08 8.27
C TYR A 54 24.74 -11.52 6.81
N LEU A 55 25.71 -12.36 6.45
CA LEU A 55 25.74 -13.05 5.16
C LEU A 55 25.21 -14.47 5.36
N SER A 56 24.63 -15.04 4.29
CA SER A 56 24.39 -16.48 4.23
C SER A 56 25.69 -17.27 4.35
N LYS A 57 25.65 -18.51 4.86
CA LYS A 57 26.86 -19.34 5.04
C LYS A 57 27.66 -19.54 3.74
N ASP A 58 26.98 -19.54 2.59
CA ASP A 58 27.60 -19.59 1.27
C ASP A 58 27.99 -18.22 0.69
N LYS A 59 27.73 -17.15 1.44
CA LYS A 59 28.01 -15.73 1.11
C LYS A 59 27.34 -15.22 -0.17
N LYS A 60 26.22 -15.82 -0.56
CA LYS A 60 25.49 -15.40 -1.76
C LYS A 60 24.36 -14.41 -1.50
N GLU A 61 23.96 -14.25 -0.24
CA GLU A 61 22.85 -13.39 0.17
C GLU A 61 23.18 -12.67 1.46
N SER A 62 22.50 -11.55 1.69
CA SER A 62 22.65 -10.78 2.91
C SER A 62 21.32 -10.40 3.54
N TRP A 63 21.31 -10.33 4.86
CA TRP A 63 20.21 -9.96 5.71
C TRP A 63 20.58 -8.73 6.53
N ILE A 64 19.91 -7.60 6.29
CA ILE A 64 20.02 -6.41 7.12
C ILE A 64 19.02 -6.54 8.27
N PHE A 65 19.54 -6.73 9.47
CA PHE A 65 18.73 -6.90 10.66
C PHE A 65 18.56 -5.61 11.46
N LYS A 66 19.47 -4.61 11.28
CA LYS A 66 19.42 -3.33 11.99
C LYS A 66 19.93 -2.19 11.12
N ALA A 67 19.44 -0.99 11.37
CA ALA A 67 20.00 0.25 10.82
C ALA A 67 20.00 1.37 11.86
N ASP A 68 21.17 2.00 12.04
CA ASP A 68 21.32 3.20 12.84
C ASP A 68 21.24 4.42 11.94
N VAL A 69 20.18 5.23 12.13
CA VAL A 69 19.94 6.43 11.32
C VAL A 69 20.34 7.69 12.08
N ALA A 70 21.00 8.62 11.41
CA ALA A 70 21.44 9.88 12.00
C ALA A 70 20.26 10.62 12.68
N LYS A 71 20.31 10.71 14.04
CA LYS A 71 19.19 11.25 14.85
C LYS A 71 19.10 12.78 14.80
N ASP A 72 20.19 13.46 14.51
CA ASP A 72 20.32 14.93 14.43
C ASP A 72 19.78 15.51 13.13
N LYS A 73 19.65 14.70 12.08
CA LYS A 73 19.19 15.13 10.75
C LYS A 73 17.68 15.07 10.64
N LYS A 74 17.11 16.03 9.90
CA LYS A 74 15.67 16.08 9.58
C LYS A 74 15.43 15.64 8.14
N ASN A 75 14.26 15.04 7.89
CA ASN A 75 13.83 14.59 6.56
C ASN A 75 14.80 13.62 5.87
N VAL A 76 15.36 12.72 6.65
CA VAL A 76 16.30 11.70 6.16
C VAL A 76 15.63 10.85 5.08
N LYS A 77 16.38 10.56 4.03
CA LYS A 77 15.99 9.64 2.95
C LYS A 77 16.85 8.40 3.10
N VAL A 78 16.29 7.35 3.64
CA VAL A 78 16.99 6.09 3.81
C VAL A 78 17.03 5.34 2.49
N VAL A 79 18.22 4.93 2.09
CA VAL A 79 18.46 4.11 0.89
C VAL A 79 19.16 2.84 1.34
N ILE A 80 18.42 1.75 1.40
CA ILE A 80 18.96 0.43 1.76
C ILE A 80 19.92 -0.01 0.65
N PRO A 81 21.16 -0.43 1.00
CA PRO A 81 22.13 -0.86 0.02
C PRO A 81 21.65 -2.08 -0.76
N ASP A 82 22.07 -2.21 -2.00
CA ASP A 82 21.74 -3.35 -2.85
C ASP A 82 22.55 -4.61 -2.49
N LYS A 83 23.71 -4.42 -1.85
CA LYS A 83 24.62 -5.50 -1.47
C LYS A 83 25.34 -5.18 -0.16
N ILE A 84 25.66 -6.22 0.58
CA ILE A 84 26.66 -6.21 1.67
C ILE A 84 27.83 -7.06 1.18
N GLU A 85 29.04 -6.49 1.15
CA GLU A 85 30.17 -7.05 0.39
C GLU A 85 29.75 -7.26 -1.08
N ASN A 86 29.67 -8.50 -1.52
CA ASN A 86 29.18 -8.86 -2.88
C ASN A 86 27.83 -9.56 -2.85
N ALA A 87 27.24 -9.79 -1.68
CA ALA A 87 25.99 -10.50 -1.48
C ALA A 87 24.78 -9.56 -1.57
N PRO A 88 23.82 -9.77 -2.49
CA PRO A 88 22.61 -8.96 -2.58
C PRO A 88 21.83 -9.01 -1.28
N VAL A 89 21.22 -7.88 -0.90
CA VAL A 89 20.30 -7.79 0.23
C VAL A 89 18.97 -8.42 -0.17
N VAL A 90 18.58 -9.48 0.56
CA VAL A 90 17.34 -10.22 0.30
C VAL A 90 16.33 -10.10 1.44
N ILE A 91 16.80 -9.81 2.66
CA ILE A 91 15.96 -9.61 3.85
C ILE A 91 16.26 -8.26 4.49
N VAL A 92 15.21 -7.59 4.96
CA VAL A 92 15.29 -6.37 5.76
C VAL A 92 14.37 -6.50 6.97
N GLY A 93 14.91 -6.26 8.17
CA GLY A 93 14.19 -6.36 9.43
C GLY A 93 14.34 -7.70 10.13
N ALA A 94 13.57 -7.90 11.21
CA ALA A 94 13.64 -9.11 12.01
C ALA A 94 13.04 -10.33 11.28
N THR A 95 13.64 -11.49 11.52
CA THR A 95 13.12 -12.79 11.12
C THR A 95 12.87 -13.64 12.37
N SER A 96 12.16 -14.75 12.24
CA SER A 96 11.99 -15.71 13.35
C SER A 96 13.34 -16.22 13.93
N GLY A 97 14.39 -16.25 13.10
CA GLY A 97 15.75 -16.60 13.56
C GLY A 97 16.41 -15.54 14.43
N TYR A 98 15.92 -14.30 14.42
CA TYR A 98 16.53 -13.24 15.22
C TYR A 98 16.26 -13.42 16.72
N ASP A 99 15.11 -13.94 17.10
CA ASP A 99 14.77 -14.25 18.49
C ASP A 99 15.76 -15.27 19.09
N GLU A 100 16.24 -16.22 18.27
CA GLU A 100 17.28 -17.16 18.70
C GLU A 100 18.63 -16.48 18.94
N ILE A 101 18.95 -15.43 18.20
CA ILE A 101 20.18 -14.63 18.40
C ILE A 101 20.10 -13.90 19.73
N LEU A 102 18.98 -13.23 20.01
CA LEU A 102 18.77 -12.50 21.26
C LEU A 102 18.84 -13.46 22.48
N ALA A 103 18.19 -14.62 22.37
CA ALA A 103 18.27 -15.63 23.44
C ALA A 103 19.67 -16.12 23.69
N LYS A 104 20.50 -16.36 22.65
CA LYS A 104 21.90 -16.79 22.78
C LYS A 104 22.81 -15.72 23.38
N GLN A 105 22.48 -14.44 23.18
CA GLN A 105 23.22 -13.32 23.74
C GLN A 105 22.82 -12.97 25.20
N ASN A 106 21.93 -13.73 25.82
CA ASN A 106 21.31 -13.45 27.13
C ASN A 106 20.62 -12.07 27.20
N LEU A 107 20.24 -11.52 26.07
CA LEU A 107 19.49 -10.26 25.99
C LEU A 107 18.01 -10.46 26.29
N GLY A 108 17.66 -11.59 26.88
CA GLY A 108 16.33 -11.98 27.33
C GLY A 108 15.24 -11.76 26.28
N SER A 109 14.45 -12.77 25.97
CA SER A 109 13.19 -12.50 25.29
C SER A 109 12.32 -11.70 26.25
N VAL A 110 12.25 -10.39 26.08
CA VAL A 110 11.29 -9.56 26.79
C VAL A 110 9.94 -9.77 26.09
N GLY A 111 9.37 -10.96 26.28
CA GLY A 111 8.03 -11.26 25.80
C GLY A 111 7.06 -10.36 26.49
N ILE A 112 6.51 -9.38 25.78
CA ILE A 112 5.45 -8.53 26.29
C ILE A 112 4.17 -9.33 26.22
N GLN A 113 3.62 -9.66 27.39
CA GLN A 113 2.31 -10.26 27.50
C GLN A 113 1.24 -9.19 27.25
N GLY A 114 0.50 -9.34 26.16
CA GLY A 114 -0.63 -8.46 25.89
C GLY A 114 -1.76 -8.60 26.91
N PRO A 115 -2.71 -7.66 26.94
CA PRO A 115 -3.84 -7.70 27.87
C PRO A 115 -4.72 -8.95 27.76
N ASP A 116 -4.63 -9.65 26.64
CA ASP A 116 -5.34 -10.91 26.35
C ASP A 116 -4.54 -12.16 26.73
N GLY A 117 -3.38 -12.00 27.35
CA GLY A 117 -2.49 -13.10 27.73
C GLY A 117 -1.66 -13.68 26.58
N SER A 118 -1.78 -13.16 25.36
CA SER A 118 -0.93 -13.57 24.25
C SER A 118 0.46 -12.96 24.38
N TYR A 119 1.49 -13.77 24.09
CA TYR A 119 2.86 -13.27 23.95
C TYR A 119 3.01 -12.70 22.55
N TYR A 120 3.24 -11.41 22.47
CA TYR A 120 3.67 -10.78 21.22
C TYR A 120 5.18 -10.91 21.15
N LEU A 121 5.67 -11.46 20.05
CA LEU A 121 7.09 -11.44 19.71
C LEU A 121 7.57 -9.99 19.86
N ASP A 122 8.68 -9.83 20.57
CA ASP A 122 9.26 -8.52 20.82
C ASP A 122 9.35 -7.73 19.52
N ALA A 123 8.49 -6.73 19.40
CA ALA A 123 8.60 -5.71 18.36
C ALA A 123 9.89 -4.86 18.53
N GLU A 124 10.79 -5.32 19.38
CA GLU A 124 11.99 -4.62 19.82
C GLU A 124 13.04 -4.50 18.75
N VAL A 125 12.98 -5.37 17.77
CA VAL A 125 13.96 -5.33 16.69
C VAL A 125 13.32 -4.83 15.43
N THR A 126 12.89 -3.61 15.50
CA THR A 126 12.74 -2.86 14.27
C THR A 126 14.11 -2.68 13.63
N LEU A 127 14.15 -2.46 12.33
CA LEU A 127 15.37 -2.12 11.60
C LEU A 127 16.23 -1.05 12.32
N TRP A 128 15.66 -0.30 13.24
CA TRP A 128 16.21 0.88 13.92
C TRP A 128 16.75 0.62 15.33
N GLY A 129 16.71 -0.63 15.79
CA GLY A 129 17.36 -1.01 17.04
C GLY A 129 16.85 -0.35 18.32
N GLU A 130 15.68 0.27 18.31
CA GLU A 130 15.04 0.84 19.50
C GLU A 130 13.90 -0.08 19.96
N LEU A 131 13.89 -0.37 21.27
CA LEU A 131 12.83 -1.08 21.96
C LEU A 131 11.48 -0.38 21.76
N LEU A 132 10.61 -0.94 20.95
CA LEU A 132 9.25 -0.46 20.79
C LEU A 132 8.32 -1.36 21.58
N GLU A 133 7.99 -0.96 22.81
CA GLU A 133 6.87 -1.58 23.52
C GLU A 133 5.57 -1.27 22.78
N PRO A 134 4.89 -2.27 22.20
CA PRO A 134 3.71 -2.01 21.36
C PRO A 134 2.55 -1.35 22.13
N TRP A 135 2.53 -1.44 23.46
CA TRP A 135 1.37 -1.11 24.29
C TRP A 135 1.55 0.15 25.16
N HIS A 136 2.74 0.63 25.34
CA HIS A 136 3.03 1.83 26.15
C HIS A 136 3.73 2.91 25.32
N CYS A 137 3.34 3.06 24.08
CA CYS A 137 3.88 4.16 23.30
C CYS A 137 3.65 5.50 24.00
N PRO A 138 4.68 6.03 24.61
CA PRO A 138 5.42 7.11 24.00
C PRO A 138 6.92 6.85 23.96
N GLY A 139 7.34 5.80 23.27
CA GLY A 139 8.73 5.61 22.94
C GLY A 139 9.23 6.66 21.95
N PRO A 140 10.54 6.77 21.72
CA PRO A 140 11.11 7.71 20.78
C PRO A 140 10.67 7.30 19.37
N TYR A 141 9.57 7.88 18.91
CA TYR A 141 9.12 7.75 17.54
C TYR A 141 10.23 8.15 16.58
N ILE A 142 10.47 7.37 15.55
CA ILE A 142 11.41 7.74 14.50
C ILE A 142 10.80 8.88 13.69
N LYS A 143 11.19 10.10 14.06
CA LYS A 143 10.58 11.35 13.58
C LYS A 143 11.33 11.99 12.44
N ASN A 144 12.46 11.43 12.03
CA ASN A 144 13.37 12.09 11.09
C ASN A 144 13.38 11.46 9.69
N ILE A 145 12.89 10.22 9.53
CA ILE A 145 12.87 9.53 8.24
C ILE A 145 11.65 9.94 7.43
N LYS A 146 11.89 10.46 6.23
CA LYS A 146 10.86 10.93 5.31
C LYS A 146 10.53 9.93 4.21
N SER A 147 11.52 9.21 3.71
CA SER A 147 11.34 8.19 2.69
C SER A 147 12.32 7.04 2.86
N ILE A 148 11.90 5.86 2.43
CA ILE A 148 12.72 4.67 2.39
C ILE A 148 12.66 4.09 0.98
N THR A 149 13.82 3.71 0.46
CA THR A 149 13.97 3.02 -0.82
C THR A 149 14.75 1.75 -0.60
N MET A 150 14.28 0.66 -1.17
CA MET A 150 14.90 -0.66 -1.09
C MET A 150 15.22 -1.19 -2.48
N PRO A 151 16.26 -2.02 -2.62
CA PRO A 151 16.56 -2.69 -3.89
C PRO A 151 15.53 -3.78 -4.20
N ASP A 152 15.33 -4.06 -5.48
CA ASP A 152 14.38 -5.10 -5.94
C ASP A 152 14.82 -6.54 -5.59
N THR A 153 16.03 -6.73 -5.08
CA THR A 153 16.51 -8.01 -4.56
C THR A 153 15.88 -8.42 -3.23
N VAL A 154 15.29 -7.47 -2.49
CA VAL A 154 14.62 -7.76 -1.22
C VAL A 154 13.31 -8.50 -1.49
N THR A 155 13.21 -9.70 -0.94
CA THR A 155 12.05 -10.59 -1.08
C THR A 155 11.23 -10.70 0.20
N TYR A 156 11.83 -10.35 1.35
CA TYR A 156 11.18 -10.43 2.66
C TYR A 156 11.43 -9.17 3.50
N LEU A 157 10.36 -8.70 4.14
CA LEU A 157 10.38 -7.66 5.17
C LEU A 157 9.92 -8.28 6.49
N GLY A 158 10.72 -8.10 7.52
CA GLY A 158 10.37 -8.57 8.86
C GLY A 158 9.10 -7.93 9.42
N ALA A 159 8.51 -8.58 10.41
CA ALA A 159 7.41 -8.00 11.16
C ALA A 159 7.85 -6.68 11.79
N ALA A 160 6.95 -5.71 11.89
CA ALA A 160 7.19 -4.38 12.44
C ALA A 160 8.39 -3.60 11.82
N ALA A 161 8.93 -4.01 10.66
CA ALA A 161 10.16 -3.45 10.10
C ALA A 161 10.21 -1.92 10.04
N PHE A 162 9.07 -1.27 9.85
CA PHE A 162 8.96 0.20 9.77
C PHE A 162 7.93 0.76 10.78
N ALA A 163 7.58 -0.02 11.81
CA ALA A 163 6.63 0.43 12.80
C ALA A 163 7.06 1.76 13.43
N TYR A 164 6.09 2.62 13.72
CA TYR A 164 6.27 3.93 14.33
C TYR A 164 7.25 4.90 13.65
N THR A 165 7.59 4.66 12.40
CA THR A 165 8.32 5.65 11.58
C THR A 165 7.35 6.78 11.21
N THR A 166 7.07 7.64 12.20
CA THR A 166 5.93 8.57 12.15
C THR A 166 6.06 9.68 11.11
N SER A 167 7.28 10.02 10.68
CA SER A 167 7.53 11.02 9.62
C SER A 167 7.62 10.43 8.22
N LEU A 168 7.58 9.11 8.07
CA LEU A 168 7.63 8.44 6.79
C LEU A 168 6.44 8.87 5.91
N GLU A 169 6.72 9.51 4.79
CA GLU A 169 5.70 9.94 3.83
C GLU A 169 5.55 8.99 2.65
N THR A 170 6.67 8.44 2.20
CA THR A 170 6.69 7.56 1.02
C THR A 170 7.66 6.41 1.24
N ILE A 171 7.29 5.24 0.75
CA ILE A 171 8.16 4.08 0.70
C ILE A 171 8.12 3.44 -0.67
N HIS A 172 9.28 3.02 -1.17
CA HIS A 172 9.40 2.16 -2.34
C HIS A 172 9.61 0.73 -1.87
N LEU A 173 8.64 -0.15 -2.18
CA LEU A 173 8.71 -1.57 -1.89
C LEU A 173 9.27 -2.34 -3.10
N PRO A 174 10.08 -3.37 -2.85
CA PRO A 174 10.66 -4.20 -3.89
C PRO A 174 9.59 -4.86 -4.78
N ASN A 175 9.92 -5.04 -6.05
CA ASN A 175 8.99 -5.65 -7.00
C ASN A 175 8.78 -7.16 -6.78
N GLN A 176 9.69 -7.81 -6.07
CA GLN A 176 9.63 -9.24 -5.73
C GLN A 176 9.01 -9.53 -4.37
N LEU A 177 8.67 -8.49 -3.59
CA LEU A 177 8.07 -8.67 -2.28
C LEU A 177 6.71 -9.35 -2.39
N ALA A 178 6.57 -10.52 -1.76
CA ALA A 178 5.35 -11.34 -1.83
C ALA A 178 4.31 -10.90 -0.80
N SER A 179 4.74 -10.56 0.42
CA SER A 179 3.84 -10.21 1.52
C SER A 179 4.37 -9.10 2.42
N LEU A 180 3.44 -8.48 3.14
CA LEU A 180 3.68 -7.57 4.26
C LEU A 180 3.33 -8.29 5.55
N GLN A 181 4.32 -8.43 6.42
CA GLN A 181 4.20 -9.08 7.71
C GLN A 181 3.45 -8.22 8.72
N ASN A 182 3.09 -8.83 9.86
CA ASN A 182 2.39 -8.13 10.94
C ASN A 182 3.09 -6.83 11.31
N TYR A 183 2.33 -5.78 11.58
CA TYR A 183 2.81 -4.49 12.07
C TYR A 183 3.81 -3.74 11.20
N THR A 184 4.13 -4.21 9.99
CA THR A 184 5.20 -3.63 9.13
C THR A 184 5.15 -2.09 9.08
N PHE A 185 3.97 -1.48 9.03
CA PHE A 185 3.79 -0.03 9.00
C PHE A 185 2.95 0.51 10.15
N LEU A 186 2.84 -0.23 11.26
CA LEU A 186 2.09 0.20 12.43
C LEU A 186 2.50 1.61 12.85
N GLY A 187 1.55 2.52 13.04
CA GLY A 187 1.81 3.87 13.54
C GLY A 187 2.56 4.80 12.58
N CYS A 188 2.72 4.45 11.31
CA CYS A 188 3.31 5.33 10.29
C CYS A 188 2.33 6.47 9.91
N LYS A 189 2.06 7.39 10.85
CA LYS A 189 1.02 8.43 10.76
C LYS A 189 1.06 9.30 9.52
N ASN A 190 2.25 9.51 8.94
CA ASN A 190 2.44 10.35 7.76
C ASN A 190 2.54 9.56 6.44
N LEU A 191 2.56 8.23 6.49
CA LEU A 191 2.62 7.40 5.29
C LEU A 191 1.41 7.67 4.40
N ARG A 192 1.67 8.17 3.20
CA ARG A 192 0.64 8.55 2.24
C ARG A 192 0.79 7.87 0.88
N LYS A 193 1.98 7.34 0.59
CA LYS A 193 2.27 6.67 -0.68
C LYS A 193 3.16 5.45 -0.47
N ILE A 194 2.71 4.34 -1.02
CA ILE A 194 3.51 3.13 -1.24
C ILE A 194 3.74 3.05 -2.74
N ASP A 195 4.99 2.96 -3.15
CA ASP A 195 5.41 2.88 -4.55
C ASP A 195 5.97 1.48 -4.80
N THR A 196 5.26 0.69 -5.58
CA THR A 196 5.68 -0.67 -5.95
C THR A 196 4.90 -1.15 -7.16
N SER A 197 5.48 -2.06 -7.94
CA SER A 197 4.78 -2.86 -8.95
C SER A 197 4.40 -4.26 -8.43
N ALA A 198 4.84 -4.63 -7.22
CA ALA A 198 4.50 -5.90 -6.60
C ALA A 198 3.00 -6.04 -6.35
N LYS A 199 2.55 -7.28 -6.32
CA LYS A 199 1.25 -7.69 -5.80
C LYS A 199 1.51 -8.27 -4.42
N VAL A 200 1.21 -7.50 -3.39
CA VAL A 200 1.64 -7.82 -2.04
C VAL A 200 0.47 -8.41 -1.27
N LYS A 201 0.65 -9.59 -0.68
CA LYS A 201 -0.29 -10.16 0.29
C LYS A 201 -0.16 -9.41 1.61
N VAL A 202 -1.27 -9.13 2.26
CA VAL A 202 -1.29 -8.52 3.59
C VAL A 202 -1.58 -9.60 4.60
N GLU A 203 -0.61 -9.97 5.42
CA GLU A 203 -0.73 -11.11 6.33
C GLU A 203 -1.67 -10.80 7.49
N ALA A 204 -1.76 -9.55 7.92
CA ALA A 204 -2.69 -9.15 8.96
C ALA A 204 -3.22 -7.73 8.74
N LYS A 205 -4.39 -7.43 9.30
CA LYS A 205 -5.02 -6.11 9.24
C LYS A 205 -4.23 -5.02 9.98
N GLU A 206 -3.41 -5.40 10.93
CA GLU A 206 -2.58 -4.52 11.75
C GLU A 206 -1.40 -3.89 11.00
N VAL A 207 -1.06 -4.43 9.81
CA VAL A 207 0.04 -3.90 8.97
C VAL A 207 -0.01 -2.38 8.80
N PHE A 208 -1.19 -1.81 8.66
CA PHE A 208 -1.38 -0.38 8.41
C PHE A 208 -2.11 0.36 9.54
N THR A 209 -2.27 -0.23 10.71
CA THR A 209 -2.91 0.43 11.84
C THR A 209 -2.17 1.72 12.20
N GLY A 210 -2.90 2.84 12.35
CA GLY A 210 -2.31 4.16 12.62
C GLY A 210 -1.65 4.86 11.44
N CYS A 211 -1.79 4.35 10.21
CA CYS A 211 -1.36 5.05 8.99
C CYS A 211 -2.40 6.08 8.54
N ASP A 212 -2.67 7.10 9.35
CA ASP A 212 -3.82 8.01 9.19
C ASP A 212 -3.90 8.73 7.83
N LYS A 213 -2.78 8.92 7.17
CA LYS A 213 -2.71 9.57 5.86
C LYS A 213 -2.69 8.59 4.69
N LEU A 214 -2.57 7.28 4.97
CA LEU A 214 -2.62 6.29 3.93
C LEU A 214 -4.03 6.24 3.35
N ALA A 215 -4.10 6.43 2.09
CA ALA A 215 -5.34 6.39 1.37
C ALA A 215 -5.99 5.00 1.46
N GLY A 216 -7.26 4.93 1.82
CA GLY A 216 -8.00 3.66 1.93
C GLY A 216 -7.87 2.92 3.26
N LEU A 217 -7.23 3.52 4.26
CA LEU A 217 -6.99 2.88 5.56
C LEU A 217 -8.26 2.26 6.17
N THR A 218 -9.41 2.96 6.10
CA THR A 218 -10.68 2.44 6.65
C THR A 218 -11.13 1.15 5.98
N TYR A 219 -10.87 0.97 4.70
CA TYR A 219 -11.13 -0.28 4.00
C TYR A 219 -10.10 -1.33 4.41
N ILE A 220 -8.83 -0.97 4.38
CA ILE A 220 -7.70 -1.81 4.72
C ILE A 220 -7.88 -2.44 6.11
N THR A 221 -8.26 -1.65 7.12
CA THR A 221 -8.45 -2.17 8.49
C THR A 221 -9.66 -3.09 8.64
N LYS A 222 -10.63 -3.02 7.74
CA LYS A 222 -11.85 -3.86 7.82
C LYS A 222 -11.73 -5.21 7.12
N HIS A 223 -10.94 -5.31 6.07
CA HIS A 223 -11.05 -6.41 5.11
C HIS A 223 -9.76 -7.20 4.89
N LEU A 224 -8.58 -6.65 5.20
CA LEU A 224 -7.33 -7.17 4.66
C LEU A 224 -6.54 -8.09 5.60
N GLN A 225 -7.08 -9.26 5.90
CA GLN A 225 -6.25 -10.38 6.34
C GLN A 225 -6.24 -11.43 5.23
N GLY A 226 -5.06 -11.71 4.66
CA GLY A 226 -4.90 -12.67 3.57
C GLY A 226 -5.21 -12.13 2.17
N ASP A 227 -5.67 -10.87 2.04
CA ASP A 227 -5.97 -10.26 0.76
C ASP A 227 -4.72 -9.77 0.04
N THR A 228 -4.79 -9.75 -1.29
CA THR A 228 -3.66 -9.28 -2.12
C THR A 228 -3.93 -7.89 -2.67
N LEU A 229 -3.07 -6.94 -2.34
CA LEU A 229 -3.12 -5.57 -2.82
C LEU A 229 -2.17 -5.31 -3.99
N SER A 230 -2.59 -4.43 -4.88
CA SER A 230 -1.73 -3.79 -5.88
C SER A 230 -1.67 -2.29 -5.62
N PHE A 231 -0.45 -1.76 -5.49
CA PHE A 231 -0.16 -0.33 -5.33
C PHE A 231 0.40 0.24 -6.65
N SER A 232 -0.32 0.11 -7.74
CA SER A 232 0.17 0.46 -9.06
C SER A 232 -0.69 1.50 -9.78
N ASN A 233 -0.08 2.24 -10.71
CA ASN A 233 -0.79 3.23 -11.54
C ASN A 233 -1.57 4.29 -10.73
N ASN A 234 -1.01 4.74 -9.61
CA ASN A 234 -1.62 5.68 -8.67
C ASN A 234 -2.93 5.17 -8.04
N MET A 235 -3.08 3.87 -7.89
CA MET A 235 -4.26 3.22 -7.29
C MET A 235 -3.85 2.14 -6.32
N VAL A 236 -4.68 1.93 -5.31
CA VAL A 236 -4.68 0.74 -4.48
C VAL A 236 -5.87 -0.11 -4.90
N ILE A 237 -5.60 -1.31 -5.31
CA ILE A 237 -6.61 -2.27 -5.79
C ILE A 237 -6.48 -3.54 -4.98
N ASP A 238 -7.57 -3.93 -4.34
CA ASP A 238 -7.73 -5.28 -3.81
C ASP A 238 -7.92 -6.24 -4.98
N LEU A 239 -6.98 -7.16 -5.16
CA LEU A 239 -7.01 -8.12 -6.25
C LEU A 239 -7.90 -9.32 -5.94
N THR A 240 -8.15 -9.60 -4.66
CA THR A 240 -9.01 -10.68 -4.18
C THR A 240 -10.47 -10.34 -4.49
N GLU A 241 -10.97 -9.24 -3.95
CA GLU A 241 -12.35 -8.78 -4.19
C GLU A 241 -12.51 -8.04 -5.54
N LYS A 242 -11.41 -7.60 -6.14
CA LYS A 242 -11.38 -6.79 -7.37
C LYS A 242 -11.93 -5.39 -7.17
N ASP A 243 -11.63 -4.81 -6.02
CA ASP A 243 -12.10 -3.50 -5.61
C ASP A 243 -11.05 -2.42 -5.80
N LEU A 244 -11.43 -1.30 -6.39
CA LEU A 244 -10.65 -0.07 -6.33
C LEU A 244 -10.85 0.56 -4.94
N VAL A 245 -9.86 0.39 -4.09
CA VAL A 245 -9.89 0.85 -2.70
C VAL A 245 -9.60 2.34 -2.59
N GLN A 246 -8.58 2.79 -3.32
CA GLN A 246 -8.14 4.19 -3.25
C GLN A 246 -7.41 4.63 -4.51
N VAL A 247 -7.55 5.91 -4.82
CA VAL A 247 -6.71 6.62 -5.79
C VAL A 247 -5.80 7.57 -5.03
N MET A 248 -4.52 7.55 -5.37
CA MET A 248 -3.52 8.38 -4.70
C MET A 248 -3.84 9.87 -4.83
N PRO A 249 -3.69 10.68 -3.78
CA PRO A 249 -4.09 12.10 -3.77
C PRO A 249 -3.41 12.97 -4.83
N ASP A 250 -2.18 12.65 -5.20
CA ASP A 250 -1.37 13.35 -6.21
C ASP A 250 -1.63 12.89 -7.64
N ALA A 251 -2.43 11.84 -7.83
CA ALA A 251 -2.80 11.33 -9.14
C ALA A 251 -3.45 12.40 -10.01
N LYS A 252 -2.94 12.58 -11.23
CA LYS A 252 -3.52 13.50 -12.22
C LYS A 252 -4.33 12.76 -13.28
N LYS A 253 -3.92 11.55 -13.59
CA LYS A 253 -4.55 10.67 -14.61
C LYS A 253 -4.59 9.26 -14.07
N ILE A 254 -5.70 8.55 -14.30
CA ILE A 254 -5.84 7.13 -13.99
C ILE A 254 -6.54 6.39 -15.10
N ILE A 255 -6.31 5.08 -15.15
CA ILE A 255 -7.03 4.15 -16.03
C ILE A 255 -7.57 3.02 -15.15
N ILE A 256 -8.87 2.97 -14.93
CA ILE A 256 -9.51 1.89 -14.16
C ILE A 256 -9.32 0.57 -14.91
N PRO A 257 -8.69 -0.43 -14.30
CA PRO A 257 -8.40 -1.70 -14.97
C PRO A 257 -9.64 -2.50 -15.38
N LYS A 258 -9.41 -3.49 -16.27
CA LYS A 258 -10.49 -4.35 -16.79
C LYS A 258 -11.14 -5.22 -15.72
N ASN A 259 -10.38 -5.62 -14.70
CA ASN A 259 -10.78 -6.54 -13.65
C ASN A 259 -11.47 -5.87 -12.44
N VAL A 260 -11.42 -4.53 -12.33
CA VAL A 260 -12.12 -3.83 -11.25
C VAL A 260 -13.62 -4.00 -11.38
N LYS A 261 -14.23 -4.57 -10.33
CA LYS A 261 -15.67 -4.87 -10.23
C LYS A 261 -16.40 -3.88 -9.33
N ASN A 262 -15.73 -3.35 -8.30
CA ASN A 262 -16.31 -2.38 -7.40
C ASN A 262 -15.37 -1.18 -7.23
N ILE A 263 -15.90 -0.09 -6.73
CA ILE A 263 -15.16 1.12 -6.39
C ILE A 263 -15.68 1.58 -5.04
N GLU A 264 -14.79 1.63 -4.07
CA GLU A 264 -15.13 2.06 -2.73
C GLU A 264 -15.61 3.50 -2.70
N ALA A 265 -16.59 3.79 -1.84
CA ALA A 265 -17.17 5.13 -1.72
C ALA A 265 -16.12 6.20 -1.39
N VAL A 266 -15.03 5.80 -0.72
CA VAL A 266 -13.92 6.68 -0.34
C VAL A 266 -12.79 6.74 -1.37
N ALA A 267 -12.80 5.90 -2.39
CA ALA A 267 -11.69 5.72 -3.32
C ALA A 267 -11.17 7.02 -3.96
N PHE A 268 -12.04 8.00 -4.15
CA PHE A 268 -11.68 9.29 -4.76
C PHE A 268 -11.62 10.46 -3.77
N VAL A 269 -11.74 10.20 -2.48
CA VAL A 269 -11.68 11.25 -1.46
C VAL A 269 -10.29 11.89 -1.46
N ASN A 270 -10.25 13.23 -1.34
CA ASN A 270 -9.02 14.05 -1.36
C ASN A 270 -8.23 14.02 -2.69
N THR A 271 -8.79 13.49 -3.76
CA THR A 271 -8.13 13.48 -5.07
C THR A 271 -8.46 14.72 -5.90
N ASN A 272 -7.57 15.06 -6.84
CA ASN A 272 -7.75 16.15 -7.80
C ASN A 272 -7.40 15.67 -9.22
N ILE A 273 -8.07 14.61 -9.63
CA ILE A 273 -7.81 13.94 -10.90
C ILE A 273 -8.30 14.79 -12.07
N LYS A 274 -7.45 14.95 -13.07
CA LYS A 274 -7.77 15.69 -14.30
C LYS A 274 -8.43 14.80 -15.36
N SER A 275 -8.06 13.52 -15.40
CA SER A 275 -8.54 12.57 -16.39
C SER A 275 -8.72 11.17 -15.80
N VAL A 276 -9.89 10.60 -16.03
CA VAL A 276 -10.18 9.20 -15.75
C VAL A 276 -10.52 8.51 -17.08
N LYS A 277 -9.86 7.40 -17.33
CA LYS A 277 -10.22 6.45 -18.39
C LYS A 277 -10.63 5.13 -17.75
N VAL A 278 -11.36 4.32 -18.49
CA VAL A 278 -11.72 2.96 -18.10
C VAL A 278 -11.24 2.03 -19.22
N ALA A 279 -10.57 0.95 -18.86
CA ALA A 279 -10.07 -0.03 -19.82
C ALA A 279 -11.23 -0.57 -20.70
N LYS A 280 -11.00 -0.71 -22.00
CA LYS A 280 -12.04 -1.12 -22.99
C LYS A 280 -12.79 -2.39 -22.57
N LYS A 281 -12.11 -3.34 -21.97
CA LYS A 281 -12.67 -4.64 -21.51
C LYS A 281 -13.32 -4.59 -20.12
N ASN A 282 -13.35 -3.44 -19.42
CA ASN A 282 -14.08 -3.34 -18.15
C ASN A 282 -15.57 -3.40 -18.42
N LYS A 283 -16.26 -4.36 -17.81
CA LYS A 283 -17.70 -4.61 -18.05
C LYS A 283 -18.60 -3.74 -17.17
N LYS A 284 -18.09 -3.22 -16.05
CA LYS A 284 -18.92 -2.55 -15.03
C LYS A 284 -18.92 -1.05 -15.15
N PHE A 285 -17.79 -0.41 -15.37
CA PHE A 285 -17.66 1.05 -15.36
C PHE A 285 -17.45 1.65 -16.74
N SER A 286 -17.81 2.93 -16.86
CA SER A 286 -17.58 3.74 -18.06
C SER A 286 -17.44 5.20 -17.69
N VAL A 287 -16.86 5.97 -18.61
CA VAL A 287 -16.72 7.42 -18.50
C VAL A 287 -17.45 8.10 -19.66
N HIS A 288 -18.23 9.13 -19.36
CA HIS A 288 -18.77 10.05 -20.35
C HIS A 288 -18.81 11.47 -19.79
N LYS A 289 -18.29 12.44 -20.51
CA LYS A 289 -18.20 13.86 -20.09
C LYS A 289 -17.61 13.94 -18.70
N ARG A 290 -16.69 13.92 -18.15
CA ARG A 290 -16.18 14.07 -16.76
C ARG A 290 -16.93 13.27 -15.68
N CYS A 291 -17.76 12.31 -16.06
CA CYS A 291 -18.51 11.48 -15.13
C CYS A 291 -18.07 10.02 -15.29
N LEU A 292 -17.53 9.44 -14.22
CA LEU A 292 -17.37 8.00 -14.06
C LEU A 292 -18.70 7.44 -13.53
N TYR A 293 -19.19 6.40 -14.10
CA TYR A 293 -20.49 5.80 -13.75
C TYR A 293 -20.50 4.29 -13.97
N GLU A 294 -21.40 3.61 -13.27
CA GLU A 294 -21.69 2.20 -13.49
C GLU A 294 -22.58 2.01 -14.72
N LYS A 295 -22.19 1.14 -15.65
CA LYS A 295 -22.89 0.96 -16.94
C LYS A 295 -24.32 0.46 -16.81
N LYS A 296 -24.53 -0.55 -15.92
CA LYS A 296 -25.85 -1.21 -15.78
C LYS A 296 -26.88 -0.29 -15.15
N THR A 297 -26.55 0.36 -14.07
CA THR A 297 -27.46 1.22 -13.30
C THR A 297 -27.47 2.66 -13.78
N GLY A 298 -26.42 3.12 -14.44
CA GLY A 298 -26.17 4.53 -14.73
C GLY A 298 -25.88 5.34 -13.48
N GLU A 299 -25.42 4.70 -12.39
CA GLU A 299 -25.13 5.38 -11.14
C GLU A 299 -23.84 6.19 -11.23
N LEU A 300 -23.89 7.44 -10.80
CA LEU A 300 -22.75 8.33 -10.75
C LEU A 300 -21.81 7.90 -9.63
N VAL A 301 -20.54 7.62 -9.97
CA VAL A 301 -19.49 7.28 -9.01
C VAL A 301 -18.62 8.50 -8.69
N TYR A 302 -18.10 9.18 -9.74
CA TYR A 302 -17.14 10.26 -9.56
C TYR A 302 -17.25 11.30 -10.66
N ILE A 303 -17.14 12.58 -10.27
CA ILE A 303 -16.97 13.72 -11.18
C ILE A 303 -15.56 14.25 -11.07
N PHE A 304 -14.82 14.31 -12.17
CA PHE A 304 -13.41 14.70 -12.22
C PHE A 304 -13.15 15.89 -13.17
N GLY A 305 -11.90 16.36 -13.16
CA GLY A 305 -11.41 17.39 -14.07
C GLY A 305 -11.84 18.80 -13.69
N LYS A 306 -11.46 19.76 -14.54
CA LYS A 306 -11.71 21.19 -14.33
C LYS A 306 -13.00 21.65 -15.07
N GLY A 307 -13.57 22.73 -14.58
CA GLY A 307 -14.68 23.44 -15.22
C GLY A 307 -15.74 23.91 -14.21
N SER A 308 -16.23 25.12 -14.42
CA SER A 308 -17.20 25.75 -13.51
C SER A 308 -18.64 25.28 -13.75
N VAL A 309 -18.96 24.80 -14.94
CA VAL A 309 -20.29 24.32 -15.30
C VAL A 309 -20.20 22.87 -15.75
N LEU A 310 -21.14 22.05 -15.28
CA LEU A 310 -21.33 20.67 -15.72
C LEU A 310 -22.81 20.40 -16.00
N LYS A 311 -23.10 20.01 -17.24
CA LYS A 311 -24.35 19.34 -17.59
C LYS A 311 -24.10 17.85 -17.50
N LEU A 312 -24.80 17.17 -16.57
CA LEU A 312 -24.65 15.73 -16.41
C LEU A 312 -24.96 14.99 -17.71
N SER A 313 -24.17 13.98 -17.98
CA SER A 313 -24.38 13.09 -19.12
C SER A 313 -25.75 12.43 -19.06
N ALA A 314 -26.40 12.23 -20.20
CA ALA A 314 -27.62 11.42 -20.30
C ALA A 314 -27.41 9.94 -19.92
N LYS A 315 -26.14 9.50 -19.84
CA LYS A 315 -25.80 8.17 -19.34
C LYS A 315 -25.97 8.04 -17.81
N ILE A 316 -25.98 9.17 -17.10
CA ILE A 316 -26.24 9.18 -15.65
C ILE A 316 -27.73 9.08 -15.42
N LYS A 317 -28.16 7.99 -14.82
CA LYS A 317 -29.56 7.69 -14.49
C LYS A 317 -29.85 7.77 -13.00
N LYS A 318 -28.82 7.64 -12.14
CA LYS A 318 -28.95 7.60 -10.68
C LYS A 318 -27.85 8.44 -10.02
N ILE A 319 -28.20 9.15 -8.95
CA ILE A 319 -27.25 9.86 -8.07
C ILE A 319 -27.60 9.48 -6.63
N SER A 320 -26.61 8.95 -5.91
CA SER A 320 -26.68 8.68 -4.46
C SER A 320 -25.86 9.69 -3.67
N GLY A 321 -25.97 9.63 -2.35
CA GLY A 321 -25.15 10.44 -1.43
C GLY A 321 -23.67 10.08 -1.42
N ASP A 322 -23.32 8.91 -1.95
CA ASP A 322 -21.95 8.34 -1.93
C ASP A 322 -21.10 8.77 -3.13
N ALA A 323 -21.72 9.42 -4.14
CA ALA A 323 -20.97 9.95 -5.26
C ALA A 323 -19.92 10.95 -4.79
N VAL A 324 -18.73 10.91 -5.37
CA VAL A 324 -17.64 11.84 -5.05
C VAL A 324 -17.49 12.89 -6.15
N VAL A 325 -17.31 14.13 -5.75
CA VAL A 325 -17.04 15.25 -6.66
C VAL A 325 -15.64 15.76 -6.36
N ALA A 326 -14.78 15.78 -7.38
CA ALA A 326 -13.44 16.37 -7.23
C ALA A 326 -13.55 17.79 -6.66
N LYS A 327 -12.53 18.24 -5.93
CA LYS A 327 -12.42 19.65 -5.41
C LYS A 327 -12.36 20.68 -6.55
N ALA A 328 -13.02 20.39 -7.67
CA ALA A 328 -13.14 21.28 -8.82
C ALA A 328 -14.02 22.46 -8.43
N LYS A 329 -13.71 23.63 -8.96
CA LYS A 329 -14.48 24.87 -8.80
C LYS A 329 -15.82 24.81 -9.56
N LEU A 330 -16.59 23.74 -9.35
CA LEU A 330 -17.89 23.56 -10.00
C LEU A 330 -18.91 24.56 -9.42
N LYS A 331 -19.25 25.59 -10.18
CA LYS A 331 -20.21 26.64 -9.77
C LYS A 331 -21.64 26.31 -10.16
N LYS A 332 -21.85 25.56 -11.23
CA LYS A 332 -23.17 25.23 -11.77
C LYS A 332 -23.26 23.77 -12.20
N LEU A 333 -24.28 23.08 -11.71
CA LEU A 333 -24.63 21.71 -12.09
C LEU A 333 -26.02 21.68 -12.72
N ILE A 334 -26.13 21.07 -13.89
CA ILE A 334 -27.41 20.90 -14.60
C ILE A 334 -27.72 19.42 -14.70
N ILE A 335 -28.85 19.01 -14.13
CA ILE A 335 -29.28 17.62 -14.03
C ILE A 335 -30.53 17.40 -14.88
N SER A 336 -30.53 16.35 -15.71
CA SER A 336 -31.67 15.94 -16.50
C SER A 336 -32.85 15.47 -15.64
N HIS A 337 -34.08 15.67 -16.10
CA HIS A 337 -35.28 15.15 -15.45
C HIS A 337 -35.33 13.61 -15.37
N LYS A 338 -34.55 12.91 -16.19
CA LYS A 338 -34.47 11.44 -16.23
C LYS A 338 -33.64 10.85 -15.11
N VAL A 339 -32.94 11.68 -14.33
CA VAL A 339 -32.04 11.21 -13.24
C VAL A 339 -32.87 10.93 -12.00
N LYS A 340 -32.86 9.68 -11.53
CA LYS A 340 -33.41 9.29 -10.22
C LYS A 340 -32.49 9.84 -9.12
N ARG A 341 -33.09 10.44 -8.09
CA ARG A 341 -32.38 11.05 -6.96
C ARG A 341 -32.78 10.31 -5.69
N TYR A 342 -31.76 9.93 -4.92
CA TYR A 342 -31.92 9.26 -3.64
C TYR A 342 -31.66 10.23 -2.49
N ASN A 343 -31.99 9.83 -1.29
CA ASN A 343 -31.74 10.63 -0.09
C ASN A 343 -30.29 11.14 -0.07
N ASN A 344 -30.13 12.39 0.36
CA ASN A 344 -28.80 13.03 0.42
C ASN A 344 -28.05 13.22 -0.93
N TRP A 345 -28.72 13.05 -2.06
CA TRP A 345 -28.10 13.19 -3.39
C TRP A 345 -27.36 14.52 -3.65
N LYS A 346 -27.73 15.59 -2.92
CA LYS A 346 -27.07 16.91 -3.01
C LYS A 346 -25.75 16.94 -2.24
N LYS A 347 -25.58 16.07 -1.22
CA LYS A 347 -24.44 16.06 -0.31
C LYS A 347 -23.08 16.07 -1.02
N PRO A 348 -22.80 15.22 -2.02
CA PRO A 348 -21.49 15.20 -2.69
C PRO A 348 -21.15 16.52 -3.39
N PHE A 349 -22.14 17.23 -3.91
CA PHE A 349 -21.92 18.49 -4.62
C PHE A 349 -21.72 19.67 -3.66
N VAL A 350 -22.46 19.69 -2.57
CA VAL A 350 -22.47 20.79 -1.58
C VAL A 350 -21.27 20.72 -0.64
N LYS A 351 -20.79 19.51 -0.33
CA LYS A 351 -19.64 19.29 0.58
C LYS A 351 -18.42 20.10 0.14
N ASN A 352 -18.16 20.16 -1.16
CA ASN A 352 -16.97 20.82 -1.73
C ASN A 352 -17.23 22.27 -2.18
N ASN A 353 -18.48 22.67 -2.34
CA ASN A 353 -18.86 24.04 -2.70
C ASN A 353 -20.27 24.40 -2.20
N LYS A 354 -20.37 25.03 -1.04
CA LYS A 354 -21.65 25.47 -0.47
C LYS A 354 -22.41 26.45 -1.38
N LYS A 355 -21.72 27.19 -2.27
CA LYS A 355 -22.31 28.19 -3.20
C LYS A 355 -22.67 27.61 -4.56
N ILE A 356 -22.59 26.30 -4.79
CA ILE A 356 -22.95 25.67 -6.07
C ILE A 356 -24.42 25.89 -6.39
N LYS A 357 -24.70 26.28 -7.64
CA LYS A 357 -26.08 26.38 -8.16
C LYS A 357 -26.46 25.06 -8.86
N ILE A 358 -27.49 24.38 -8.38
CA ILE A 358 -27.96 23.12 -8.94
C ILE A 358 -29.30 23.33 -9.60
N TYR A 359 -29.40 22.92 -10.86
CA TYR A 359 -30.62 23.00 -11.67
C TYR A 359 -31.11 21.59 -11.97
N TYR A 360 -32.41 21.38 -11.76
CA TYR A 360 -33.13 20.16 -12.10
C TYR A 360 -34.43 20.49 -12.77
N ARG A 361 -34.74 19.87 -13.91
CA ARG A 361 -35.92 20.22 -14.75
C ARG A 361 -36.01 21.72 -15.10
N GLY A 362 -34.86 22.34 -15.36
CA GLY A 362 -34.80 23.76 -15.66
C GLY A 362 -34.91 24.69 -14.45
N LYS A 363 -35.43 24.21 -13.30
CA LYS A 363 -35.58 25.00 -12.09
C LYS A 363 -34.35 24.91 -11.18
N ARG A 364 -33.99 26.00 -10.52
CA ARG A 364 -32.93 26.00 -9.51
C ARG A 364 -33.43 25.30 -8.25
N VAL A 365 -32.69 24.33 -7.76
CA VAL A 365 -33.00 23.52 -6.56
C VAL A 365 -31.98 23.68 -5.43
N LYS A 366 -30.91 24.44 -5.73
CA LYS A 366 -29.88 24.88 -4.80
C LYS A 366 -29.17 26.12 -5.35
#